data_19a75dd3bcbb2513254fb4f155dc24d1
#
_entry.id   19a75dd3bcbb2513254fb4f155dc24d1
#
_cell.length_a   1.000
_cell.length_b   1.000
_cell.length_c   1.000
_cell.angle_alpha   90.00
_cell.angle_beta   90.00
_cell.angle_gamma   90.00
#
_symmetry.space_group_name_H-M   'P 1'
#
loop_
_entity.id
_entity.type
_entity.pdbx_description
1 polymer ?
#
loop_
_entity_poly.entity_id
_entity_poly.type
_entity_poly.pdbx_seq_one_letter_code
_entity_poly.pdbx_strand_id
1 'polypeptide(L)'
;MQKVKTKQINFTVLYGVVIKKKKEALWIDYGAGKIKVLMDEIESPNEIEPNYTISVSGYLKQGWIKTNIVAQQISIFDKKPHYINLED
;
A
#
# COMPACT_ATOMS: atom_id res chain seq x y z
N MET A 1 12.94 -24.84 22.16
CA MET A 1 12.76 -24.38 21.65
C MET A 1 12.49 -23.71 21.42
N GLN A 2 12.42 -23.26 20.93
CA GLN A 2 12.25 -22.47 20.47
C GLN A 2 11.62 -22.14 19.99
N LYS A 3 11.28 -21.75 19.66
CA LYS A 3 10.73 -21.33 19.09
C LYS A 3 10.55 -20.58 18.62
N VAL A 4 10.60 -20.48 18.30
CA VAL A 4 10.72 -19.64 17.62
C VAL A 4 9.69 -19.08 17.37
N LYS A 5 9.47 -18.31 17.39
CA LYS A 5 8.65 -17.71 17.14
C LYS A 5 8.53 -17.45 16.04
N THR A 6 7.99 -17.71 15.47
CA THR A 6 7.99 -17.52 14.32
C THR A 6 7.29 -16.51 14.00
N LYS A 7 7.73 -15.67 13.48
CA LYS A 7 7.19 -14.66 13.09
C LYS A 7 6.55 -14.97 11.91
N GLN A 8 5.40 -14.84 11.73
CA GLN A 8 4.77 -15.05 10.58
C GLN A 8 5.13 -14.03 9.69
N ILE A 9 5.72 -14.22 8.67
CA ILE A 9 6.05 -13.25 7.72
C ILE A 9 4.98 -13.17 6.71
N ASN A 10 4.14 -12.23 6.78
CA ASN A 10 3.03 -12.10 5.87
C ASN A 10 3.37 -11.13 4.76
N PHE A 11 4.26 -11.55 3.93
CA PHE A 11 4.65 -10.72 2.81
C PHE A 11 3.58 -10.79 1.75
N THR A 12 3.20 -9.68 1.23
CA THR A 12 2.11 -9.64 0.27
C THR A 12 2.34 -8.55 -0.76
N VAL A 13 1.62 -8.62 -1.83
CA VAL A 13 1.65 -7.59 -2.86
C VAL A 13 0.22 -7.17 -3.09
N LEU A 14 -0.02 -5.89 -2.98
CA LEU A 14 -1.35 -5.34 -3.19
C LEU A 14 -1.31 -4.33 -4.32
N TYR A 15 -2.37 -4.28 -5.08
CA TYR A 15 -2.52 -3.28 -6.11
C TYR A 15 -3.69 -2.42 -5.71
N GLY A 16 -3.55 -1.14 -5.82
CA GLY A 16 -4.66 -0.29 -5.44
C GLY A 16 -4.51 1.12 -5.92
N VAL A 17 -5.56 1.87 -5.69
CA VAL A 17 -5.61 3.26 -6.09
C VAL A 17 -5.35 4.10 -4.85
N VAL A 18 -4.45 5.03 -4.97
CA VAL A 18 -4.11 5.89 -3.85
C VAL A 18 -5.26 6.83 -3.57
N ILE A 19 -5.77 6.82 -2.36
CA ILE A 19 -6.87 7.68 -2.00
C ILE A 19 -6.44 8.82 -1.09
N LYS A 20 -5.27 8.70 -0.48
CA LYS A 20 -4.83 9.74 0.43
C LYS A 20 -3.34 9.57 0.64
N LYS A 21 -2.62 10.64 0.73
CA LYS A 21 -1.18 10.58 0.93
C LYS A 21 -0.77 11.52 2.03
N LYS A 22 0.09 11.05 2.90
CA LYS A 22 0.72 11.88 3.90
C LYS A 22 2.21 11.62 3.81
N LYS A 23 2.97 12.29 4.66
CA LYS A 23 4.41 12.23 4.55
C LYS A 23 4.99 10.84 4.64
N GLU A 24 4.57 10.07 5.58
CA GLU A 24 5.15 8.77 5.75
C GLU A 24 4.15 7.63 5.61
N ALA A 25 3.00 7.92 5.05
CA ALA A 25 1.99 6.91 4.90
C ALA A 25 1.06 7.29 3.78
N LEU A 26 0.49 6.31 3.16
CA LEU A 26 -0.57 6.58 2.22
C LEU A 26 -1.63 5.52 2.39
N TRP A 27 -2.78 5.76 1.82
CA TRP A 27 -3.88 4.83 1.92
C TRP A 27 -4.29 4.45 0.53
N ILE A 28 -4.52 3.19 0.32
CA ILE A 28 -4.94 2.70 -0.99
C ILE A 28 -6.23 1.92 -0.84
N ASP A 29 -6.99 1.94 -1.92
CA ASP A 29 -8.17 1.12 -2.02
C ASP A 29 -7.77 -0.02 -2.93
N TYR A 30 -7.70 -1.22 -2.39
CA TYR A 30 -7.20 -2.35 -3.15
C TYR A 30 -8.33 -3.28 -3.58
N GLY A 31 -9.54 -2.76 -3.58
CA GLY A 31 -10.67 -3.50 -4.10
C GLY A 31 -11.49 -4.15 -3.01
N ALA A 32 -10.87 -4.90 -2.16
CA ALA A 32 -11.56 -5.54 -1.06
C ALA A 32 -11.68 -4.61 0.14
N GLY A 33 -11.04 -3.48 0.09
CA GLY A 33 -11.10 -2.55 1.19
C GLY A 33 -10.01 -1.52 1.05
N LYS A 34 -9.72 -0.82 2.13
CA LYS A 34 -8.70 0.20 2.14
C LYS A 34 -7.67 -0.16 3.17
N ILE A 35 -6.44 0.18 2.89
CA ILE A 35 -5.38 -0.15 3.82
C ILE A 35 -4.38 0.98 3.88
N LYS A 36 -3.77 1.16 5.02
CA LYS A 36 -2.76 2.16 5.23
C LYS A 36 -1.41 1.55 4.88
N VAL A 37 -0.66 2.25 4.09
CA VAL A 37 0.66 1.82 3.66
C VAL A 37 1.67 2.66 4.40
N LEU A 38 2.51 2.01 5.18
CA LEU A 38 3.54 2.69 5.95
C LEU A 38 4.80 2.72 5.11
N MET A 39 5.37 3.89 4.96
CA MET A 39 6.53 4.07 4.10
C MET A 39 7.78 4.43 4.87
N ASP A 40 7.83 4.08 6.13
CA ASP A 40 8.98 4.46 6.92
C ASP A 40 10.20 3.59 6.69
N GLU A 41 10.05 2.51 5.96
CA GLU A 41 11.20 1.67 5.66
C GLU A 41 11.69 1.82 4.23
N ILE A 42 11.13 2.74 3.47
CA ILE A 42 11.60 2.99 2.12
C ILE A 42 11.69 4.47 1.90
N GLU A 43 12.36 4.85 0.84
CA GLU A 43 12.42 6.23 0.51
C GLU A 43 11.08 6.56 -0.08
N SER A 44 10.43 7.50 0.46
CA SER A 44 9.09 7.84 0.06
C SER A 44 9.08 8.39 -1.36
N PRO A 45 8.37 7.78 -2.26
CA PRO A 45 8.36 8.26 -3.63
C PRO A 45 7.61 9.57 -3.69
N ASN A 46 8.26 10.60 -4.14
CA ASN A 46 7.63 11.89 -4.18
C ASN A 46 6.60 12.02 -5.24
N GLU A 47 6.64 11.21 -6.24
CA GLU A 47 5.69 11.40 -7.30
C GLU A 47 4.37 10.71 -7.14
N ILE A 48 4.16 10.03 -6.08
CA ILE A 48 2.88 9.35 -5.91
C ILE A 48 1.83 10.35 -5.47
N GLU A 49 0.72 10.36 -6.13
CA GLU A 49 -0.36 11.27 -5.85
C GLU A 49 -1.66 10.50 -5.75
N PRO A 50 -2.68 11.09 -5.15
CA PRO A 50 -3.98 10.44 -5.13
C PRO A 50 -4.45 10.12 -6.54
N ASN A 51 -5.16 9.05 -6.65
CA ASN A 51 -5.72 8.52 -7.90
C ASN A 51 -4.73 7.74 -8.75
N TYR A 52 -3.49 7.70 -8.37
CA TYR A 52 -2.52 6.83 -9.05
C TYR A 52 -2.83 5.40 -8.68
N THR A 53 -2.58 4.50 -9.58
CA THR A 53 -2.67 3.07 -9.30
C THR A 53 -1.26 2.58 -9.06
N ILE A 54 -1.07 1.93 -7.95
CA ILE A 54 0.26 1.48 -7.56
C ILE A 54 0.23 0.04 -7.12
N SER A 55 1.39 -0.57 -7.10
CA SER A 55 1.53 -1.86 -6.45
C SER A 55 2.44 -1.65 -5.25
N VAL A 56 2.12 -2.30 -4.17
CA VAL A 56 2.89 -2.20 -2.95
C VAL A 56 3.22 -3.61 -2.53
N SER A 57 4.51 -3.87 -2.31
CA SER A 57 4.88 -5.14 -1.75
C SER A 57 5.48 -4.88 -0.38
N GLY A 58 5.16 -5.69 0.57
CA GLY A 58 5.64 -5.49 1.92
C GLY A 58 5.03 -6.48 2.89
N TYR A 59 5.17 -6.18 4.14
CA TYR A 59 4.73 -7.06 5.20
C TYR A 59 3.51 -6.52 5.89
N LEU A 60 2.57 -7.39 6.15
CA LEU A 60 1.39 -6.97 6.89
C LEU A 60 1.77 -6.82 8.35
N LYS A 61 1.32 -5.74 8.95
CA LYS A 61 1.61 -5.46 10.33
C LYS A 61 0.29 -5.28 11.05
N GLN A 62 0.06 -6.11 12.03
CA GLN A 62 -1.17 -6.05 12.77
C GLN A 62 -1.13 -4.85 13.69
N GLY A 63 -2.02 -3.94 13.50
CA GLY A 63 -2.12 -2.82 14.39
C GLY A 63 -3.08 -3.11 15.50
N TRP A 64 -3.38 -2.11 16.28
CA TRP A 64 -4.28 -2.28 17.39
C TRP A 64 -5.68 -2.60 16.88
N ILE A 65 -6.12 -1.90 15.89
CA ILE A 65 -7.44 -2.09 15.35
C ILE A 65 -7.42 -2.59 13.93
N LYS A 66 -6.48 -2.15 13.16
CA LYS A 66 -6.43 -2.47 11.76
C LYS A 66 -5.10 -3.03 11.37
N THR A 67 -5.08 -3.70 10.25
CA THR A 67 -3.83 -4.20 9.68
C THR A 67 -3.30 -3.17 8.72
N ASN A 68 -2.02 -2.92 8.76
CA ASN A 68 -1.35 -2.02 7.84
C ASN A 68 -0.35 -2.84 7.04
N ILE A 69 0.16 -2.26 5.98
CA ILE A 69 1.23 -2.91 5.24
C ILE A 69 2.46 -2.02 5.34
N VAL A 70 3.59 -2.61 5.69
CA VAL A 70 4.85 -1.90 5.77
C VAL A 70 5.52 -2.09 4.43
N ALA A 71 5.55 -1.05 3.64
CA ALA A 71 6.02 -1.16 2.27
C ALA A 71 7.51 -1.43 2.20
N GLN A 72 7.86 -2.34 1.33
CA GLN A 72 9.26 -2.58 1.02
C GLN A 72 9.54 -2.09 -0.37
N GLN A 73 8.53 -1.98 -1.19
CA GLN A 73 8.69 -1.49 -2.54
C GLN A 73 7.35 -1.00 -3.05
N ILE A 74 7.35 0.10 -3.75
CA ILE A 74 6.14 0.63 -4.35
C ILE A 74 6.45 0.93 -5.80
N SER A 75 5.57 0.52 -6.69
CA SER A 75 5.72 0.78 -8.11
C SER A 75 4.48 1.47 -8.63
N ILE A 76 4.65 2.42 -9.49
CA ILE A 76 3.53 3.13 -10.05
C ILE A 76 3.10 2.42 -11.31
N PHE A 77 1.85 2.02 -11.34
CA PHE A 77 1.30 1.33 -12.45
C PHE A 77 0.67 2.28 -13.42
N ASP A 78 -0.06 3.24 -12.94
CA ASP A 78 -0.80 4.13 -13.78
C ASP A 78 -0.97 5.45 -13.06
N LYS A 79 -0.58 6.52 -13.69
CA LYS A 79 -0.66 7.83 -13.09
C LYS A 79 -1.95 8.53 -13.39
N LYS A 80 -2.79 7.98 -14.24
CA LYS A 80 -4.02 8.61 -14.53
C LYS A 80 -5.11 8.10 -13.70
N PRO A 81 -6.06 8.92 -13.34
CA PRO A 81 -7.19 8.43 -12.59
C PRO A 81 -7.87 7.40 -13.43
N HIS A 82 -8.28 6.34 -12.80
CA HIS A 82 -8.86 5.32 -13.53
C HIS A 82 -10.30 5.45 -13.44
N TYR A 83 -10.91 6.21 -14.24
CA TYR A 83 -12.32 6.26 -14.24
C TYR A 83 -12.76 6.07 -15.66
N ILE A 84 -13.93 5.66 -15.83
CA ILE A 84 -14.45 5.41 -17.11
C ILE A 84 -14.90 6.66 -17.73
N ASN A 85 -14.39 6.89 -18.87
CA ASN A 85 -14.77 8.04 -19.57
C ASN A 85 -15.78 7.65 -20.58
N LEU A 86 -16.98 7.85 -20.29
CA LEU A 86 -17.98 7.46 -21.15
C LEU A 86 -18.25 8.27 -22.31
N GLU A 87 -17.53 9.26 -22.52
CA GLU A 87 -17.78 10.09 -23.55
C GLU A 87 -17.17 9.78 -24.60
N ASP A 88 -16.83 9.21 -24.89
CA ASP A 88 -16.24 8.95 -25.94
C ASP A 88 -15.79 8.20 -25.97
#